data_6397d4298017d8bec278b6b39596c994
#
_entry.id   6397d4298017d8bec278b6b39596c994
#
_cell.length_a   1.000
_cell.length_b   1.000
_cell.length_c   1.000
_cell.angle_alpha   90.00
_cell.angle_beta   90.00
_cell.angle_gamma   90.00
#
_symmetry.space_group_name_H-M   'P 1'
#
loop_
_entity.id
_entity.type
_entity.pdbx_description
1 polymer ?
#
loop_
_entity_poly.entity_id
_entity_poly.type
_entity_poly.pdbx_seq_one_letter_code
_entity_poly.pdbx_strand_id
1 'polypeptide(L)'
;MNQPTTRRDFRFSSRLRVRWAEVDMQKIVFNAHYLMYFDTAIADYWRAMAIPYEETMHQWGGDLYVKKASVEYFASARYEDQLDVMLKCVKVGNSSVVFHGAIFRADQLLVTCELVYVYANPATQTSQPVPVEFRELLTAFEAGEPMTSVKTGDVHTLGADAFALREEVFVNEQGFALEIEQDAYDATSVHAVAYNRLAQPVATGRLLPSKELQTPSDPIKSSKIGRMAVHRVMRGSKLGRDIMNTLMAAAKSRGDAEIVLHAQCSAINFYAKQGFTERGLPFDEEGVLHIEMFKLL
;
A
#
# COMPACT_ATOMS: atom_id res chain seq x y z
N MET A 1 -19.47 31.32 13.64
CA MET A 1 -19.11 31.20 12.19
C MET A 1 -18.10 30.09 12.10
N ASN A 2 -18.43 28.97 11.42
CA ASN A 2 -17.44 27.92 11.15
C ASN A 2 -16.33 28.51 10.26
N GLN A 3 -15.06 28.28 10.62
CA GLN A 3 -13.96 28.66 9.76
C GLN A 3 -14.09 27.96 8.41
N PRO A 4 -13.73 28.61 7.30
CA PRO A 4 -13.80 27.98 5.99
C PRO A 4 -12.89 26.74 5.95
N THR A 5 -13.38 25.65 5.36
CA THR A 5 -12.65 24.42 5.15
C THR A 5 -11.40 24.67 4.30
N THR A 6 -10.26 24.27 4.80
CA THR A 6 -8.94 24.42 4.12
C THR A 6 -8.25 23.06 3.91
N ARG A 7 -7.28 23.01 3.00
CA ARG A 7 -6.49 21.81 2.77
C ARG A 7 -5.73 21.31 4.03
N ARG A 8 -5.39 22.23 4.92
CA ARG A 8 -4.66 21.91 6.16
C ARG A 8 -5.49 21.16 7.20
N ASP A 9 -6.82 21.18 7.05
CA ASP A 9 -7.73 20.45 7.94
C ASP A 9 -7.71 18.94 7.69
N PHE A 10 -7.06 18.49 6.59
CA PHE A 10 -7.02 17.11 6.15
C PHE A 10 -5.59 16.60 6.07
N ARG A 11 -5.36 15.43 6.62
CA ARG A 11 -4.11 14.70 6.46
C ARG A 11 -4.07 13.89 5.16
N PHE A 12 -5.20 13.31 4.78
CA PHE A 12 -5.32 12.44 3.62
C PHE A 12 -5.79 13.21 2.39
N SER A 13 -5.20 12.87 1.24
CA SER A 13 -5.59 13.39 -0.07
C SER A 13 -5.37 12.33 -1.14
N SER A 14 -6.37 12.07 -1.94
CA SER A 14 -6.30 11.28 -3.17
C SER A 14 -6.44 12.20 -4.38
N ARG A 15 -5.56 12.04 -5.38
CA ARG A 15 -5.58 12.88 -6.57
C ARG A 15 -6.21 12.14 -7.75
N LEU A 16 -7.13 12.80 -8.43
CA LEU A 16 -7.74 12.30 -9.67
C LEU A 16 -7.74 13.38 -10.76
N ARG A 17 -7.92 12.95 -12.00
CA ARG A 17 -8.18 13.82 -13.16
C ARG A 17 -9.61 13.61 -13.61
N VAL A 18 -10.35 14.69 -13.83
CA VAL A 18 -11.71 14.64 -14.37
C VAL A 18 -11.70 14.05 -15.78
N ARG A 19 -12.46 12.97 -15.97
CA ARG A 19 -12.59 12.25 -17.23
C ARG A 19 -13.68 12.84 -18.09
N TRP A 20 -13.56 12.63 -19.40
CA TRP A 20 -14.55 13.13 -20.36
C TRP A 20 -15.98 12.63 -20.07
N ALA A 21 -16.13 11.38 -19.66
CA ALA A 21 -17.43 10.77 -19.34
C ALA A 21 -18.10 11.32 -18.07
N GLU A 22 -17.43 12.18 -17.31
CA GLU A 22 -17.93 12.72 -16.03
C GLU A 22 -18.55 14.13 -16.18
N VAL A 23 -18.41 14.73 -17.36
CA VAL A 23 -18.98 16.07 -17.62
C VAL A 23 -20.33 15.97 -18.29
N ASP A 24 -21.22 16.89 -17.94
CA ASP A 24 -22.56 17.01 -18.48
C ASP A 24 -22.62 18.00 -19.67
N MET A 25 -23.82 18.27 -20.15
CA MET A 25 -24.06 19.23 -21.25
C MET A 25 -23.64 20.66 -20.91
N GLN A 26 -23.52 21.00 -19.61
CA GLN A 26 -23.02 22.32 -19.16
C GLN A 26 -21.47 22.37 -19.19
N LYS A 27 -20.80 21.27 -19.59
CA LYS A 27 -19.34 21.12 -19.63
C LYS A 27 -18.68 21.24 -18.26
N ILE A 28 -19.40 20.87 -17.22
CA ILE A 28 -18.94 20.75 -15.84
C ILE A 28 -19.18 19.32 -15.34
N VAL A 29 -18.49 18.92 -14.29
CA VAL A 29 -18.71 17.62 -13.66
C VAL A 29 -20.16 17.50 -13.20
N PHE A 30 -20.86 16.47 -13.64
CA PHE A 30 -22.21 16.17 -13.19
C PHE A 30 -22.22 15.90 -11.69
N ASN A 31 -23.18 16.49 -11.01
CA ASN A 31 -23.18 16.57 -9.52
C ASN A 31 -23.05 15.22 -8.81
N ALA A 32 -23.60 14.13 -9.34
CA ALA A 32 -23.51 12.81 -8.74
C ALA A 32 -22.08 12.23 -8.77
N HIS A 33 -21.22 12.66 -9.71
CA HIS A 33 -19.84 12.15 -9.76
C HIS A 33 -18.98 12.62 -8.60
N TYR A 34 -19.31 13.70 -7.93
CA TYR A 34 -18.57 14.12 -6.72
C TYR A 34 -18.71 13.11 -5.58
N LEU A 35 -19.89 12.47 -5.43
CA LEU A 35 -20.04 11.35 -4.49
C LEU A 35 -19.18 10.15 -4.88
N MET A 36 -19.11 9.81 -6.17
CA MET A 36 -18.24 8.76 -6.68
C MET A 36 -16.75 9.08 -6.43
N TYR A 37 -16.35 10.35 -6.52
CA TYR A 37 -14.98 10.76 -6.20
C TYR A 37 -14.66 10.55 -4.72
N PHE A 38 -15.58 10.87 -3.82
CA PHE A 38 -15.42 10.60 -2.40
C PHE A 38 -15.38 9.09 -2.11
N ASP A 39 -16.23 8.30 -2.75
CA ASP A 39 -16.27 6.84 -2.58
C ASP A 39 -14.96 6.18 -3.07
N THR A 40 -14.44 6.63 -4.21
CA THR A 40 -13.10 6.22 -4.67
C THR A 40 -12.00 6.61 -3.70
N ALA A 41 -12.07 7.83 -3.15
CA ALA A 41 -11.08 8.31 -2.18
C ALA A 41 -11.16 7.55 -0.84
N ILE A 42 -12.32 7.04 -0.43
CA ILE A 42 -12.46 6.15 0.74
C ILE A 42 -11.64 4.86 0.52
N ALA A 43 -11.66 4.27 -0.66
CA ALA A 43 -10.82 3.10 -0.95
C ALA A 43 -9.32 3.42 -0.84
N ASP A 44 -8.90 4.60 -1.29
CA ASP A 44 -7.52 5.07 -1.13
C ASP A 44 -7.18 5.41 0.33
N TYR A 45 -8.16 5.85 1.12
CA TYR A 45 -8.00 6.10 2.55
C TYR A 45 -7.69 4.79 3.31
N TRP A 46 -8.39 3.68 2.98
CA TRP A 46 -8.05 2.37 3.53
C TRP A 46 -6.63 1.92 3.16
N ARG A 47 -6.22 2.13 1.92
CA ARG A 47 -4.83 1.84 1.49
C ARG A 47 -3.81 2.70 2.24
N ALA A 48 -4.12 3.97 2.51
CA ALA A 48 -3.25 4.85 3.28
C ALA A 48 -3.09 4.41 4.75
N MET A 49 -4.07 3.70 5.30
CA MET A 49 -3.99 3.04 6.60
C MET A 49 -3.36 1.64 6.54
N ALA A 50 -2.89 1.22 5.36
CA ALA A 50 -2.32 -0.09 5.09
C ALA A 50 -3.27 -1.26 5.44
N ILE A 51 -4.58 -1.09 5.20
CA ILE A 51 -5.57 -2.15 5.43
C ILE A 51 -5.93 -2.83 4.12
N PRO A 52 -5.76 -4.17 4.00
CA PRO A 52 -6.48 -5.00 3.05
C PRO A 52 -7.97 -5.01 3.44
N TYR A 53 -8.75 -4.08 2.89
CA TYR A 53 -10.09 -3.78 3.40
C TYR A 53 -11.03 -4.99 3.38
N GLU A 54 -11.11 -5.68 2.25
CA GLU A 54 -12.02 -6.80 2.05
C GLU A 54 -11.74 -7.94 3.05
N GLU A 55 -10.48 -8.37 3.16
CA GLU A 55 -10.06 -9.42 4.08
C GLU A 55 -10.27 -9.01 5.54
N THR A 56 -9.95 -7.76 5.86
CA THR A 56 -10.09 -7.24 7.21
C THR A 56 -11.56 -7.15 7.64
N MET A 57 -12.44 -6.63 6.77
CA MET A 57 -13.88 -6.57 7.06
C MET A 57 -14.49 -7.95 7.18
N HIS A 58 -14.06 -8.89 6.34
CA HIS A 58 -14.50 -10.29 6.43
C HIS A 58 -14.07 -10.93 7.77
N GLN A 59 -12.85 -10.73 8.22
CA GLN A 59 -12.35 -11.21 9.51
C GLN A 59 -13.15 -10.65 10.70
N TRP A 60 -13.58 -9.40 10.62
CA TRP A 60 -14.38 -8.76 11.65
C TRP A 60 -15.88 -9.07 11.56
N GLY A 61 -16.32 -9.77 10.49
CA GLY A 61 -17.71 -10.18 10.29
C GLY A 61 -18.68 -9.02 10.07
N GLY A 62 -18.19 -7.90 9.52
CA GLY A 62 -18.98 -6.70 9.26
C GLY A 62 -18.45 -5.90 8.09
N ASP A 63 -19.22 -4.91 7.66
CA ASP A 63 -18.84 -3.99 6.60
C ASP A 63 -19.42 -2.59 6.82
N LEU A 64 -18.93 -1.59 6.08
CA LEU A 64 -19.38 -0.20 6.17
C LEU A 64 -20.38 0.12 5.07
N TYR A 65 -21.57 0.53 5.48
CA TYR A 65 -22.65 0.94 4.58
C TYR A 65 -22.94 2.43 4.71
N VAL A 66 -23.03 3.13 3.59
CA VAL A 66 -23.40 4.55 3.58
C VAL A 66 -24.83 4.70 4.08
N LYS A 67 -25.00 5.43 5.19
CA LYS A 67 -26.31 5.76 5.75
C LYS A 67 -26.77 7.16 5.33
N LYS A 68 -25.83 8.09 5.18
CA LYS A 68 -26.10 9.48 4.82
C LYS A 68 -24.93 10.05 4.05
N ALA A 69 -25.22 10.82 3.01
CA ALA A 69 -24.27 11.68 2.32
C ALA A 69 -24.89 13.08 2.19
N SER A 70 -24.17 14.09 2.66
CA SER A 70 -24.57 15.49 2.50
C SER A 70 -23.48 16.22 1.75
N VAL A 71 -23.81 16.87 0.63
CA VAL A 71 -22.84 17.52 -0.25
C VAL A 71 -23.20 18.98 -0.44
N GLU A 72 -22.22 19.86 -0.30
CA GLU A 72 -22.34 21.29 -0.60
C GLU A 72 -21.39 21.67 -1.74
N TYR A 73 -21.92 22.41 -2.71
CA TYR A 73 -21.20 22.77 -3.93
C TYR A 73 -20.91 24.28 -3.92
N PHE A 74 -19.63 24.65 -4.05
CA PHE A 74 -19.17 26.06 -4.06
C PHE A 74 -18.69 26.48 -5.46
N ALA A 75 -18.09 25.53 -6.21
CA ALA A 75 -17.64 25.74 -7.60
C ALA A 75 -17.62 24.43 -8.36
N SER A 76 -17.62 24.50 -9.68
CA SER A 76 -17.66 23.34 -10.57
C SER A 76 -16.27 22.96 -11.05
N ALA A 77 -16.00 21.66 -11.10
CA ALA A 77 -14.87 21.10 -11.83
C ALA A 77 -15.23 20.92 -13.30
N ARG A 78 -14.21 20.87 -14.17
CA ARG A 78 -14.32 20.74 -15.62
C ARG A 78 -13.46 19.58 -16.12
N TYR A 79 -13.69 19.17 -17.33
CA TYR A 79 -12.84 18.18 -18.01
C TYR A 79 -11.36 18.54 -17.93
N GLU A 80 -10.50 17.54 -17.66
CA GLU A 80 -9.05 17.65 -17.46
C GLU A 80 -8.62 18.34 -16.16
N ASP A 81 -9.52 18.88 -15.33
CA ASP A 81 -9.14 19.39 -14.02
C ASP A 81 -8.49 18.28 -13.20
N GLN A 82 -7.39 18.62 -12.54
CA GLN A 82 -6.80 17.78 -11.49
C GLN A 82 -7.40 18.19 -10.15
N LEU A 83 -8.00 17.22 -9.47
CA LEU A 83 -8.70 17.41 -8.21
C LEU A 83 -7.96 16.66 -7.10
N ASP A 84 -7.84 17.29 -5.96
CA ASP A 84 -7.44 16.65 -4.71
C ASP A 84 -8.69 16.39 -3.87
N VAL A 85 -9.05 15.12 -3.71
CA VAL A 85 -10.16 14.65 -2.89
C VAL A 85 -9.61 14.31 -1.52
N MET A 86 -10.02 15.08 -0.51
CA MET A 86 -9.51 14.99 0.84
C MET A 86 -10.58 14.40 1.76
N LEU A 87 -10.15 13.58 2.71
CA LEU A 87 -11.02 12.92 3.68
C LEU A 87 -10.41 12.99 5.08
N LYS A 88 -11.28 13.08 6.08
CA LYS A 88 -10.92 13.03 7.49
C LYS A 88 -12.01 12.29 8.27
N CYS A 89 -11.63 11.29 9.05
CA CYS A 89 -12.53 10.69 10.02
C CYS A 89 -12.68 11.63 11.21
N VAL A 90 -13.88 12.16 11.40
CA VAL A 90 -14.16 13.16 12.46
C VAL A 90 -14.83 12.55 13.68
N LYS A 91 -15.46 11.39 13.53
CA LYS A 91 -16.15 10.73 14.64
C LYS A 91 -16.31 9.23 14.40
N VAL A 92 -16.01 8.45 15.43
CA VAL A 92 -16.35 7.02 15.48
C VAL A 92 -17.36 6.84 16.62
N GLY A 93 -18.64 6.61 16.25
CA GLY A 93 -19.73 6.31 17.18
C GLY A 93 -19.75 4.84 17.60
N ASN A 94 -20.82 4.37 18.25
CA ASN A 94 -20.94 2.95 18.61
C ASN A 94 -20.93 2.04 17.38
N SER A 95 -21.82 2.32 16.40
CA SER A 95 -21.95 1.57 15.16
C SER A 95 -21.77 2.43 13.90
N SER A 96 -21.24 3.63 14.02
CA SER A 96 -21.12 4.57 12.90
C SER A 96 -19.75 5.21 12.83
N VAL A 97 -19.31 5.52 11.61
CA VAL A 97 -18.11 6.30 11.31
C VAL A 97 -18.50 7.50 10.46
N VAL A 98 -18.06 8.67 10.84
CA VAL A 98 -18.37 9.93 10.14
C VAL A 98 -17.09 10.48 9.52
N PHE A 99 -17.13 10.70 8.22
CA PHE A 99 -16.09 11.38 7.48
C PHE A 99 -16.55 12.76 7.03
N HIS A 100 -15.67 13.73 7.14
CA HIS A 100 -15.75 14.96 6.38
C HIS A 100 -14.84 14.83 5.15
N GLY A 101 -15.35 15.29 4.01
CA GLY A 101 -14.63 15.35 2.77
C GLY A 101 -14.60 16.74 2.17
N ALA A 102 -13.57 17.04 1.40
CA ALA A 102 -13.46 18.26 0.61
C ALA A 102 -12.76 17.97 -0.72
N ILE A 103 -13.21 18.63 -1.79
CA ILE A 103 -12.57 18.53 -3.10
C ILE A 103 -12.01 19.90 -3.46
N PHE A 104 -10.73 19.92 -3.80
CA PHE A 104 -10.00 21.11 -4.20
C PHE A 104 -9.47 21.00 -5.62
N ARG A 105 -9.51 22.12 -6.36
CA ARG A 105 -8.71 22.33 -7.57
C ARG A 105 -7.62 23.35 -7.22
N ALA A 106 -6.38 22.93 -7.14
CA ALA A 106 -5.31 23.69 -6.49
C ALA A 106 -5.76 24.15 -5.09
N ASP A 107 -5.83 25.46 -4.81
CA ASP A 107 -6.28 25.98 -3.51
C ASP A 107 -7.77 26.35 -3.48
N GLN A 108 -8.48 26.20 -4.61
CA GLN A 108 -9.91 26.49 -4.68
C GLN A 108 -10.72 25.34 -4.12
N LEU A 109 -11.50 25.58 -3.08
CA LEU A 109 -12.53 24.66 -2.61
C LEU A 109 -13.67 24.59 -3.61
N LEU A 110 -14.01 23.38 -4.05
CA LEU A 110 -15.10 23.12 -4.99
C LEU A 110 -16.32 22.52 -4.28
N VAL A 111 -16.12 21.53 -3.42
CA VAL A 111 -17.18 20.74 -2.81
C VAL A 111 -16.77 20.35 -1.40
N THR A 112 -17.73 20.32 -0.45
CA THR A 112 -17.58 19.63 0.84
C THR A 112 -18.59 18.51 0.95
N CYS A 113 -18.28 17.51 1.79
CA CYS A 113 -19.16 16.37 2.01
C CYS A 113 -19.08 15.91 3.47
N GLU A 114 -20.25 15.53 4.04
CA GLU A 114 -20.32 14.70 5.24
C GLU A 114 -20.84 13.31 4.83
N LEU A 115 -20.06 12.27 5.12
CA LEU A 115 -20.42 10.87 4.90
C LEU A 115 -20.60 10.18 6.25
N VAL A 116 -21.75 9.58 6.46
CA VAL A 116 -22.03 8.76 7.64
C VAL A 116 -22.14 7.30 7.19
N TYR A 117 -21.21 6.48 7.64
CA TYR A 117 -21.22 5.03 7.46
C TYR A 117 -21.75 4.35 8.72
N VAL A 118 -22.47 3.24 8.54
CA VAL A 118 -22.87 2.34 9.60
C VAL A 118 -22.14 1.00 9.41
N TYR A 119 -21.47 0.55 10.45
CA TYR A 119 -20.89 -0.78 10.49
C TYR A 119 -22.00 -1.80 10.79
N ALA A 120 -22.16 -2.77 9.90
CA ALA A 120 -23.27 -3.71 9.96
C ALA A 120 -22.83 -5.12 9.51
N ASN A 121 -23.55 -6.12 9.97
CA ASN A 121 -23.40 -7.49 9.48
C ASN A 121 -23.97 -7.60 8.06
N PRO A 122 -23.18 -8.07 7.06
CA PRO A 122 -23.63 -8.14 5.66
C PRO A 122 -24.79 -9.11 5.44
N ALA A 123 -24.87 -10.20 6.22
CA ALA A 123 -25.91 -11.23 6.03
C ALA A 123 -27.27 -10.80 6.61
N THR A 124 -27.26 -10.13 7.78
CA THR A 124 -28.51 -9.74 8.48
C THR A 124 -28.89 -8.29 8.24
N GLN A 125 -28.00 -7.48 7.67
CA GLN A 125 -28.18 -6.04 7.47
C GLN A 125 -28.47 -5.27 8.77
N THR A 126 -28.03 -5.82 9.91
CA THR A 126 -28.20 -5.21 11.23
C THR A 126 -26.93 -4.50 11.66
N SER A 127 -27.08 -3.30 12.22
CA SER A 127 -25.93 -2.56 12.74
C SER A 127 -25.29 -3.28 13.93
N GLN A 128 -23.98 -3.22 14.01
CA GLN A 128 -23.19 -3.78 15.10
C GLN A 128 -22.11 -2.78 15.57
N PRO A 129 -21.55 -2.95 16.77
CA PRO A 129 -20.50 -2.07 17.25
C PRO A 129 -19.28 -2.07 16.31
N VAL A 130 -18.73 -0.88 16.07
CA VAL A 130 -17.45 -0.74 15.35
C VAL A 130 -16.35 -1.44 16.16
N PRO A 131 -15.57 -2.36 15.57
CA PRO A 131 -14.47 -3.04 16.26
C PRO A 131 -13.53 -2.04 16.95
N VAL A 132 -13.02 -2.42 18.11
CA VAL A 132 -12.13 -1.56 18.90
C VAL A 132 -10.86 -1.28 18.10
N GLU A 133 -10.31 -2.29 17.46
CA GLU A 133 -9.10 -2.21 16.63
C GLU A 133 -9.31 -1.24 15.44
N PHE A 134 -10.49 -1.23 14.85
CA PHE A 134 -10.80 -0.31 13.77
C PHE A 134 -10.92 1.14 14.26
N ARG A 135 -11.50 1.34 15.43
CA ARG A 135 -11.56 2.65 16.08
C ARG A 135 -10.17 3.21 16.41
N GLU A 136 -9.30 2.37 16.98
CA GLU A 136 -7.93 2.72 17.31
C GLU A 136 -7.12 3.06 16.05
N LEU A 137 -7.30 2.28 15.00
CA LEU A 137 -6.64 2.48 13.71
C LEU A 137 -7.01 3.84 13.09
N LEU A 138 -8.32 4.17 13.03
CA LEU A 138 -8.79 5.46 12.53
C LEU A 138 -8.23 6.61 13.36
N THR A 139 -8.23 6.46 14.69
CA THR A 139 -7.71 7.48 15.61
C THR A 139 -6.22 7.71 15.42
N ALA A 140 -5.44 6.63 15.32
CA ALA A 140 -4.01 6.68 15.09
C ALA A 140 -3.66 7.31 13.73
N PHE A 141 -4.41 6.95 12.69
CA PHE A 141 -4.23 7.54 11.36
C PHE A 141 -4.44 9.06 11.40
N GLU A 142 -5.54 9.53 11.98
CA GLU A 142 -5.82 10.97 12.07
C GLU A 142 -4.84 11.71 12.98
N ALA A 143 -4.28 11.03 13.98
CA ALA A 143 -3.22 11.58 14.83
C ALA A 143 -1.85 11.68 14.15
N GLY A 144 -1.70 11.12 12.96
CA GLY A 144 -0.42 11.17 12.24
C GLY A 144 0.55 10.04 12.59
N GLU A 145 0.09 9.00 13.27
CA GLU A 145 0.94 7.89 13.65
C GLU A 145 1.31 7.01 12.42
N PRO A 146 2.47 6.33 12.46
CA PRO A 146 2.85 5.37 11.42
C PRO A 146 1.83 4.23 11.31
N MET A 147 1.42 3.89 10.08
CA MET A 147 0.46 2.81 9.81
C MET A 147 1.14 1.46 9.58
N THR A 148 2.44 1.46 9.35
CA THR A 148 3.21 0.23 9.11
C THR A 148 4.51 0.25 9.89
N SER A 149 5.02 -0.94 10.18
CA SER A 149 6.35 -1.17 10.73
C SER A 149 7.01 -2.33 10.00
N VAL A 150 8.34 -2.29 9.81
CA VAL A 150 9.09 -3.39 9.20
C VAL A 150 9.89 -4.08 10.29
N LYS A 151 9.76 -5.41 10.35
CA LYS A 151 10.57 -6.26 11.23
C LYS A 151 11.55 -7.07 10.39
N THR A 152 12.73 -7.34 10.94
CA THR A 152 13.72 -8.28 10.38
C THR A 152 13.96 -9.42 11.36
N GLY A 153 14.16 -10.61 10.84
CA GLY A 153 14.39 -11.80 11.63
C GLY A 153 14.75 -13.00 10.75
N ASP A 154 14.89 -14.14 11.41
CA ASP A 154 15.10 -15.43 10.77
C ASP A 154 13.77 -16.09 10.36
N VAL A 155 13.89 -17.28 9.74
CA VAL A 155 12.72 -18.05 9.30
C VAL A 155 11.84 -18.52 10.48
N HIS A 156 12.42 -18.73 11.67
CA HIS A 156 11.65 -19.18 12.84
C HIS A 156 10.75 -18.09 13.40
N THR A 157 11.17 -16.83 13.27
CA THR A 157 10.42 -15.67 13.78
C THR A 157 9.48 -15.04 12.77
N LEU A 158 9.84 -15.03 11.49
CA LEU A 158 9.08 -14.32 10.45
C LEU A 158 8.66 -15.22 9.28
N GLY A 159 9.11 -16.49 9.24
CA GLY A 159 8.89 -17.37 8.10
C GLY A 159 7.42 -17.60 7.81
N ALA A 160 6.60 -17.85 8.82
CA ALA A 160 5.17 -18.12 8.61
C ALA A 160 4.47 -16.96 7.88
N ASP A 161 4.68 -15.71 8.34
CA ASP A 161 4.08 -14.53 7.74
C ASP A 161 4.66 -14.21 6.37
N ALA A 162 5.99 -14.38 6.20
CA ALA A 162 6.66 -14.20 4.92
C ALA A 162 6.16 -15.19 3.88
N PHE A 163 6.02 -16.47 4.25
CA PHE A 163 5.56 -17.53 3.35
C PHE A 163 4.10 -17.36 2.97
N ALA A 164 3.21 -17.03 3.91
CA ALA A 164 1.80 -16.78 3.61
C ALA A 164 1.64 -15.67 2.56
N LEU A 165 2.35 -14.56 2.70
CA LEU A 165 2.29 -13.46 1.75
C LEU A 165 2.95 -13.79 0.40
N ARG A 166 4.04 -14.57 0.39
CA ARG A 166 4.72 -15.05 -0.82
C ARG A 166 3.83 -16.04 -1.58
N GLU A 167 3.17 -16.95 -0.89
CA GLU A 167 2.19 -17.88 -1.48
C GLU A 167 1.04 -17.12 -2.13
N GLU A 168 0.48 -16.12 -1.45
CA GLU A 168 -0.56 -15.27 -2.02
C GLU A 168 -0.12 -14.59 -3.32
N VAL A 169 1.07 -13.99 -3.32
CA VAL A 169 1.55 -13.19 -4.45
C VAL A 169 2.15 -14.04 -5.56
N PHE A 170 2.99 -15.03 -5.23
CA PHE A 170 3.69 -15.78 -6.26
C PHE A 170 2.92 -17.01 -6.73
N VAL A 171 2.24 -17.72 -5.83
CA VAL A 171 1.49 -18.92 -6.19
C VAL A 171 0.08 -18.55 -6.65
N ASN A 172 -0.71 -17.91 -5.80
CA ASN A 172 -2.12 -17.67 -6.06
C ASN A 172 -2.35 -16.60 -7.15
N GLU A 173 -1.55 -15.53 -7.17
CA GLU A 173 -1.72 -14.46 -8.15
C GLU A 173 -0.89 -14.67 -9.43
N GLN A 174 0.39 -15.07 -9.31
CA GLN A 174 1.30 -15.18 -10.46
C GLN A 174 1.39 -16.60 -11.05
N GLY A 175 0.87 -17.63 -10.34
CA GLY A 175 0.78 -18.99 -10.86
C GLY A 175 2.08 -19.81 -10.77
N PHE A 176 3.06 -19.41 -9.97
CA PHE A 176 4.24 -20.21 -9.71
C PHE A 176 3.90 -21.46 -8.89
N ALA A 177 4.66 -22.54 -9.06
CA ALA A 177 4.48 -23.73 -8.26
C ALA A 177 4.92 -23.49 -6.80
N LEU A 178 4.14 -24.03 -5.85
CA LEU A 178 4.42 -23.85 -4.42
C LEU A 178 5.78 -24.42 -4.03
N GLU A 179 6.20 -25.53 -4.65
CA GLU A 179 7.44 -26.24 -4.37
C GLU A 179 8.71 -25.41 -4.69
N ILE A 180 8.60 -24.43 -5.58
CA ILE A 180 9.73 -23.55 -5.93
C ILE A 180 9.74 -22.26 -5.11
N GLU A 181 8.65 -21.95 -4.43
CA GLU A 181 8.54 -20.72 -3.67
C GLU A 181 9.35 -20.79 -2.36
N GLN A 182 9.33 -21.92 -1.68
CA GLN A 182 10.13 -22.18 -0.48
C GLN A 182 11.36 -22.98 -0.87
N ASP A 183 12.55 -22.52 -0.46
CA ASP A 183 13.80 -23.16 -0.79
C ASP A 183 14.75 -23.27 0.44
N ALA A 184 15.83 -24.04 0.29
CA ALA A 184 16.79 -24.26 1.37
C ALA A 184 17.49 -22.98 1.87
N TYR A 185 17.49 -21.91 1.09
CA TYR A 185 18.07 -20.64 1.50
C TYR A 185 17.19 -19.91 2.54
N ASP A 186 15.92 -20.24 2.67
CA ASP A 186 15.05 -19.60 3.67
C ASP A 186 15.59 -19.77 5.08
N ALA A 187 16.13 -20.94 5.40
CA ALA A 187 16.70 -21.26 6.73
C ALA A 187 17.89 -20.37 7.13
N THR A 188 18.63 -19.84 6.18
CA THR A 188 19.87 -19.06 6.42
C THR A 188 19.74 -17.59 6.05
N SER A 189 18.59 -17.19 5.57
CA SER A 189 18.33 -15.83 5.10
C SER A 189 17.84 -14.91 6.22
N VAL A 190 18.04 -13.62 6.01
CA VAL A 190 17.33 -12.59 6.77
C VAL A 190 16.02 -12.29 6.06
N HIS A 191 14.91 -12.46 6.75
CA HIS A 191 13.59 -12.08 6.28
C HIS A 191 13.24 -10.68 6.78
N ALA A 192 12.57 -9.90 5.93
CA ALA A 192 11.95 -8.64 6.32
C ALA A 192 10.45 -8.73 6.04
N VAL A 193 9.62 -8.37 7.00
CA VAL A 193 8.16 -8.34 6.87
C VAL A 193 7.64 -7.00 7.35
N ALA A 194 6.85 -6.34 6.51
CA ALA A 194 6.11 -5.16 6.89
C ALA A 194 4.74 -5.55 7.41
N TYR A 195 4.40 -5.04 8.57
CA TYR A 195 3.11 -5.24 9.22
C TYR A 195 2.34 -3.93 9.27
N ASN A 196 1.04 -4.01 9.07
CA ASN A 196 0.15 -2.91 9.42
C ASN A 196 -0.11 -2.88 10.95
N ARG A 197 -0.91 -1.93 11.42
CA ARG A 197 -1.23 -1.80 12.86
C ARG A 197 -2.12 -2.92 13.40
N LEU A 198 -2.72 -3.72 12.53
CA LEU A 198 -3.48 -4.92 12.89
C LEU A 198 -2.61 -6.18 12.94
N ALA A 199 -1.30 -6.02 12.88
CA ALA A 199 -0.31 -7.11 12.80
C ALA A 199 -0.48 -8.02 11.56
N GLN A 200 -1.17 -7.56 10.50
CA GLN A 200 -1.27 -8.29 9.25
C GLN A 200 -0.01 -8.05 8.41
N PRO A 201 0.63 -9.09 7.83
CA PRO A 201 1.76 -8.93 6.93
C PRO A 201 1.27 -8.34 5.59
N VAL A 202 1.91 -7.26 5.13
CA VAL A 202 1.50 -6.53 3.91
C VAL A 202 2.61 -6.40 2.87
N ALA A 203 3.85 -6.65 3.23
CA ALA A 203 4.98 -6.79 2.30
C ALA A 203 6.08 -7.65 2.92
N THR A 204 6.86 -8.32 2.09
CA THR A 204 8.01 -9.12 2.52
C THR A 204 9.15 -9.08 1.51
N GLY A 205 10.31 -9.51 1.95
CA GLY A 205 11.50 -9.75 1.13
C GLY A 205 12.53 -10.54 1.90
N ARG A 206 13.50 -11.09 1.18
CA ARG A 206 14.54 -11.98 1.71
C ARG A 206 15.92 -11.53 1.27
N LEU A 207 16.87 -11.49 2.21
CA LEU A 207 18.28 -11.26 1.98
C LEU A 207 19.06 -12.55 2.24
N LEU A 208 19.70 -13.08 1.21
CA LEU A 208 20.51 -14.29 1.30
C LEU A 208 21.82 -14.04 2.06
N PRO A 209 22.50 -15.10 2.53
CA PRO A 209 23.86 -15.00 3.07
C PRO A 209 24.83 -14.36 2.07
N SER A 210 25.84 -13.67 2.58
CA SER A 210 26.88 -13.08 1.76
C SER A 210 27.70 -14.16 1.06
N LYS A 211 28.14 -13.86 -0.17
CA LYS A 211 29.14 -14.62 -0.91
C LYS A 211 30.33 -13.71 -1.23
N GLU A 212 31.52 -14.26 -1.14
CA GLU A 212 32.71 -13.58 -1.64
C GLU A 212 32.79 -13.71 -3.17
N LEU A 213 32.82 -12.57 -3.84
CA LEU A 213 33.06 -12.49 -5.27
C LEU A 213 34.52 -12.13 -5.49
N GLN A 214 35.24 -12.96 -6.23
CA GLN A 214 36.61 -12.66 -6.64
C GLN A 214 36.59 -11.57 -7.71
N THR A 215 37.22 -10.46 -7.42
CA THR A 215 37.43 -9.35 -8.38
C THR A 215 38.91 -9.23 -8.70
N PRO A 216 39.33 -8.57 -9.81
CA PRO A 216 40.75 -8.41 -10.17
C PRO A 216 41.56 -7.64 -9.13
N SER A 217 40.91 -6.80 -8.29
CA SER A 217 41.59 -6.01 -7.30
C SER A 217 41.53 -6.59 -5.89
N ASP A 218 40.32 -6.95 -5.40
CA ASP A 218 40.08 -7.51 -4.08
C ASP A 218 38.78 -8.29 -4.04
N PRO A 219 38.64 -9.35 -3.20
CA PRO A 219 37.37 -10.01 -3.00
C PRO A 219 36.36 -9.08 -2.35
N ILE A 220 35.16 -8.98 -2.91
CA ILE A 220 34.07 -8.22 -2.33
C ILE A 220 32.96 -9.15 -1.81
N LYS A 221 32.34 -8.76 -0.72
CA LYS A 221 31.16 -9.44 -0.22
C LYS A 221 29.93 -8.96 -0.98
N SER A 222 29.22 -9.88 -1.60
CA SER A 222 27.97 -9.62 -2.30
C SER A 222 26.84 -10.50 -1.74
N SER A 223 25.65 -9.98 -1.71
CA SER A 223 24.47 -10.72 -1.30
C SER A 223 23.30 -10.48 -2.25
N LYS A 224 22.35 -11.44 -2.27
CA LYS A 224 21.18 -11.37 -3.13
C LYS A 224 19.93 -11.04 -2.32
N ILE A 225 19.19 -10.01 -2.75
CA ILE A 225 17.81 -9.77 -2.30
C ILE A 225 16.86 -10.47 -3.28
N GLY A 226 15.87 -11.15 -2.75
CA GLY A 226 14.85 -11.83 -3.53
C GLY A 226 13.55 -11.99 -2.75
N ARG A 227 12.59 -12.71 -3.34
CA ARG A 227 11.29 -13.00 -2.75
C ARG A 227 10.56 -11.72 -2.28
N MET A 228 10.71 -10.64 -3.06
CA MET A 228 10.05 -9.36 -2.81
C MET A 228 8.57 -9.45 -3.18
N ALA A 229 7.70 -9.47 -2.20
CA ALA A 229 6.26 -9.52 -2.39
C ALA A 229 5.57 -8.37 -1.65
N VAL A 230 4.57 -7.78 -2.29
CA VAL A 230 3.69 -6.76 -1.69
C VAL A 230 2.25 -7.19 -1.97
N HIS A 231 1.45 -7.26 -0.93
CA HIS A 231 0.02 -7.55 -1.02
C HIS A 231 -0.62 -6.70 -2.12
N ARG A 232 -1.44 -7.30 -2.97
CA ARG A 232 -1.93 -6.70 -4.22
C ARG A 232 -2.52 -5.30 -4.03
N VAL A 233 -3.41 -5.14 -3.04
CA VAL A 233 -4.09 -3.85 -2.81
C VAL A 233 -3.18 -2.80 -2.16
N MET A 234 -2.00 -3.20 -1.64
CA MET A 234 -1.02 -2.30 -1.02
C MET A 234 0.07 -1.84 -2.00
N ARG A 235 0.06 -2.29 -3.25
CA ARG A 235 1.05 -1.85 -4.25
C ARG A 235 0.91 -0.35 -4.52
N GLY A 236 2.05 0.31 -4.75
CA GLY A 236 2.10 1.77 -4.88
C GLY A 236 2.21 2.54 -3.57
N SER A 237 2.02 1.90 -2.40
CA SER A 237 2.11 2.52 -1.05
C SER A 237 3.53 2.66 -0.51
N LYS A 238 4.57 2.38 -1.31
CA LYS A 238 6.00 2.43 -0.97
C LYS A 238 6.52 1.27 -0.11
N LEU A 239 5.69 0.32 0.31
CA LEU A 239 6.09 -0.81 1.16
C LEU A 239 7.24 -1.63 0.56
N GLY A 240 7.23 -1.92 -0.74
CA GLY A 240 8.34 -2.61 -1.40
C GLY A 240 9.66 -1.86 -1.28
N ARG A 241 9.64 -0.52 -1.33
CA ARG A 241 10.83 0.31 -1.09
C ARG A 241 11.29 0.22 0.36
N ASP A 242 10.37 0.21 1.32
CA ASP A 242 10.71 0.16 2.74
C ASP A 242 11.32 -1.20 3.11
N ILE A 243 10.80 -2.30 2.56
CA ILE A 243 11.41 -3.65 2.64
C ILE A 243 12.81 -3.63 2.03
N MET A 244 12.97 -3.12 0.81
CA MET A 244 14.25 -3.03 0.13
C MET A 244 15.29 -2.26 0.95
N ASN A 245 14.92 -1.08 1.44
CA ASN A 245 15.80 -0.25 2.28
C ASN A 245 16.24 -0.97 3.56
N THR A 246 15.30 -1.70 4.20
CA THR A 246 15.58 -2.46 5.42
C THR A 246 16.56 -3.60 5.13
N LEU A 247 16.38 -4.35 4.04
CA LEU A 247 17.30 -5.43 3.66
C LEU A 247 18.67 -4.90 3.23
N MET A 248 18.73 -3.79 2.49
CA MET A 248 19.99 -3.13 2.15
C MET A 248 20.76 -2.64 3.39
N ALA A 249 20.04 -2.08 4.39
CA ALA A 249 20.64 -1.69 5.65
C ALA A 249 21.21 -2.88 6.42
N ALA A 250 20.50 -4.02 6.43
CA ALA A 250 20.97 -5.27 7.03
C ALA A 250 22.23 -5.81 6.32
N ALA A 251 22.26 -5.80 4.99
CA ALA A 251 23.44 -6.20 4.21
C ALA A 251 24.64 -5.29 4.52
N LYS A 252 24.44 -3.98 4.50
CA LYS A 252 25.49 -3.01 4.81
C LYS A 252 26.05 -3.20 6.21
N SER A 253 25.20 -3.47 7.21
CA SER A 253 25.63 -3.66 8.59
C SER A 253 26.49 -4.92 8.79
N ARG A 254 26.36 -5.94 7.93
CA ARG A 254 27.22 -7.14 7.95
C ARG A 254 28.45 -7.03 7.05
N GLY A 255 28.66 -5.86 6.40
CA GLY A 255 29.82 -5.54 5.60
C GLY A 255 29.75 -6.00 4.15
N ASP A 256 28.56 -6.21 3.59
CA ASP A 256 28.40 -6.44 2.16
C ASP A 256 28.69 -5.15 1.38
N ALA A 257 29.38 -5.28 0.27
CA ALA A 257 29.75 -4.16 -0.61
C ALA A 257 28.82 -4.02 -1.81
N GLU A 258 28.12 -5.12 -2.17
CA GLU A 258 27.21 -5.17 -3.31
C GLU A 258 25.93 -5.93 -2.95
N ILE A 259 24.81 -5.44 -3.47
CA ILE A 259 23.55 -6.18 -3.53
C ILE A 259 23.25 -6.53 -4.99
N VAL A 260 22.85 -7.79 -5.20
CA VAL A 260 22.37 -8.31 -6.48
C VAL A 260 20.92 -8.75 -6.32
N LEU A 261 20.15 -8.66 -7.38
CA LEU A 261 18.80 -9.24 -7.47
C LEU A 261 18.49 -9.69 -8.90
N HIS A 262 17.57 -10.64 -9.04
CA HIS A 262 16.97 -11.00 -10.32
C HIS A 262 15.62 -10.29 -10.41
N ALA A 263 15.54 -9.26 -11.23
CA ALA A 263 14.33 -8.49 -11.42
C ALA A 263 13.49 -9.10 -12.53
N GLN A 264 12.22 -9.38 -12.27
CA GLN A 264 11.27 -9.57 -13.38
C GLN A 264 11.35 -8.34 -14.29
N CYS A 265 11.36 -8.53 -15.60
CA CYS A 265 11.48 -7.41 -16.56
C CYS A 265 10.39 -6.33 -16.37
N SER A 266 9.22 -6.71 -15.91
CA SER A 266 8.13 -5.78 -15.54
C SER A 266 8.46 -4.89 -14.34
N ALA A 267 9.40 -5.30 -13.48
CA ALA A 267 9.78 -4.60 -12.24
C ALA A 267 11.09 -3.78 -12.35
N ILE A 268 11.76 -3.77 -13.49
CA ILE A 268 13.05 -3.05 -13.70
C ILE A 268 12.95 -1.60 -13.22
N ASN A 269 11.90 -0.88 -13.63
CA ASN A 269 11.71 0.52 -13.27
C ASN A 269 11.57 0.75 -11.75
N PHE A 270 11.05 -0.23 -11.01
CA PHE A 270 10.98 -0.14 -9.55
C PHE A 270 12.39 -0.18 -8.95
N TYR A 271 13.23 -1.13 -9.37
CA TYR A 271 14.58 -1.27 -8.85
C TYR A 271 15.53 -0.15 -9.32
N ALA A 272 15.39 0.30 -10.57
CA ALA A 272 16.15 1.44 -11.10
C ALA A 272 15.92 2.71 -10.26
N LYS A 273 14.67 2.97 -9.84
CA LYS A 273 14.35 4.07 -8.93
C LYS A 273 14.95 3.92 -7.52
N GLN A 274 15.38 2.72 -7.14
CA GLN A 274 16.13 2.45 -5.90
C GLN A 274 17.66 2.52 -6.11
N GLY A 275 18.12 2.86 -7.31
CA GLY A 275 19.52 3.00 -7.66
C GLY A 275 20.21 1.71 -8.08
N PHE A 276 19.45 0.69 -8.48
CA PHE A 276 20.00 -0.52 -9.09
C PHE A 276 20.24 -0.31 -10.59
N THR A 277 21.30 -0.94 -11.10
CA THR A 277 21.69 -0.93 -12.51
C THR A 277 21.62 -2.35 -13.07
N GLU A 278 21.15 -2.49 -14.30
CA GLU A 278 21.09 -3.77 -15.01
C GLU A 278 22.51 -4.33 -15.29
N ARG A 279 22.65 -5.65 -15.23
CA ARG A 279 23.89 -6.38 -15.55
C ARG A 279 23.58 -7.64 -16.35
N GLY A 280 24.24 -7.81 -17.49
CA GLY A 280 24.06 -8.95 -18.37
C GLY A 280 22.85 -8.84 -19.30
N LEU A 281 22.42 -9.97 -19.82
CA LEU A 281 21.26 -10.09 -20.70
C LEU A 281 20.07 -10.69 -19.94
N PRO A 282 18.84 -10.40 -20.35
CA PRO A 282 17.67 -11.07 -19.80
C PRO A 282 17.76 -12.60 -19.96
N PHE A 283 17.27 -13.32 -18.97
CA PHE A 283 17.22 -14.78 -18.93
C PHE A 283 15.86 -15.26 -18.44
N ASP A 284 15.52 -16.48 -18.76
CA ASP A 284 14.30 -17.11 -18.27
C ASP A 284 14.54 -17.71 -16.87
N GLU A 285 13.67 -17.38 -15.91
CA GLU A 285 13.61 -18.00 -14.59
C GLU A 285 12.15 -18.42 -14.36
N GLU A 286 11.90 -19.73 -14.42
CA GLU A 286 10.56 -20.35 -14.25
C GLU A 286 9.49 -19.79 -15.20
N GLY A 287 9.82 -19.59 -16.47
CA GLY A 287 8.91 -19.11 -17.52
C GLY A 287 8.68 -17.58 -17.51
N VAL A 288 9.39 -16.85 -16.67
CA VAL A 288 9.32 -15.38 -16.60
C VAL A 288 10.68 -14.77 -16.91
N LEU A 289 10.71 -13.78 -17.80
CA LEU A 289 11.94 -13.07 -18.14
C LEU A 289 12.41 -12.21 -16.96
N HIS A 290 13.64 -12.47 -16.54
CA HIS A 290 14.37 -11.74 -15.51
C HIS A 290 15.63 -11.09 -16.07
N ILE A 291 16.11 -10.08 -15.36
CA ILE A 291 17.44 -9.51 -15.58
C ILE A 291 18.14 -9.35 -14.23
N GLU A 292 19.43 -9.62 -14.21
CA GLU A 292 20.23 -9.32 -13.03
C GLU A 292 20.37 -7.80 -12.89
N MET A 293 20.13 -7.30 -11.68
CA MET A 293 20.42 -5.91 -11.33
C MET A 293 21.29 -5.86 -10.08
N PHE A 294 22.15 -4.87 -9.99
CA PHE A 294 23.07 -4.71 -8.86
C PHE A 294 23.13 -3.27 -8.37
N LYS A 295 23.58 -3.13 -7.12
CA LYS A 295 23.82 -1.83 -6.49
C LYS A 295 24.98 -1.96 -5.51
N LEU A 296 25.94 -1.03 -5.56
CA LEU A 296 27.00 -0.86 -4.53
C LEU A 296 26.40 -0.19 -3.29
N LEU A 297 26.81 -0.61 -2.08
CA LEU A 297 26.28 -0.18 -0.79
C LEU A 297 27.12 0.93 -0.12
#